data_15b1c3df875faf991e8c4fc3da8e0488
#
_entry.id   15b1c3df875faf991e8c4fc3da8e0488
#
_cell.length_a   1.000
_cell.length_b   1.000
_cell.length_c   1.000
_cell.angle_alpha   90.00
_cell.angle_beta   90.00
_cell.angle_gamma   90.00
#
_symmetry.space_group_name_H-M   'P 1'
#
loop_
_entity.id
_entity.type
_entity.pdbx_description
1 polymer ?
#
loop_
_entity_poly.entity_id
_entity_poly.type
_entity_poly.pdbx_seq_one_letter_code
_entity_poly.pdbx_strand_id
1 'polypeptide(L)'
;MPNKTIYVSEGDLTLYQQAQELAGGNLSAAIANALRRFIDVEEARREGFDEIVVRVGPGAGRKVRFTGVLLGTWANSSWSRYELFRVYRSRSGKYVVHTEHTPEWRTLDAEGKPAGWRGHLGLGNVSYA
;
A
#
# COMPACT_ATOMS: atom_id res chain seq x y z
N MET A 1 7.19 -10.67 35.82
CA MET A 1 6.73 -10.58 34.46
C MET A 1 5.67 -11.64 34.21
N PRO A 2 4.46 -11.24 33.80
CA PRO A 2 3.45 -12.24 33.46
C PRO A 2 3.83 -12.99 32.18
N ASN A 3 3.65 -14.28 32.20
CA ASN A 3 3.81 -15.13 31.02
C ASN A 3 2.44 -15.53 30.50
N LYS A 4 2.29 -15.48 29.19
CA LYS A 4 1.12 -16.01 28.52
C LYS A 4 1.54 -17.14 27.58
N THR A 5 0.77 -18.20 27.61
CA THR A 5 0.96 -19.33 26.71
C THR A 5 -0.09 -19.26 25.62
N ILE A 6 0.34 -19.35 24.36
CA ILE A 6 -0.53 -19.43 23.20
C ILE A 6 -0.33 -20.75 22.48
N TYR A 7 -1.42 -21.29 21.96
CA TYR A 7 -1.37 -22.48 21.14
C TYR A 7 -0.99 -22.10 19.70
N VAL A 8 0.02 -22.77 19.17
CA VAL A 8 0.43 -22.62 17.77
C VAL A 8 0.09 -23.88 17.02
N SER A 9 -0.81 -23.79 16.06
CA SER A 9 -1.15 -24.92 15.20
C SER A 9 0.01 -25.27 14.26
N GLU A 10 0.07 -26.51 13.80
CA GLU A 10 1.09 -26.93 12.85
C GLU A 10 1.06 -26.08 11.57
N GLY A 11 -0.11 -25.68 11.11
CA GLY A 11 -0.27 -24.81 9.95
C GLY A 11 0.32 -23.40 10.13
N ASP A 12 0.41 -22.93 11.37
CA ASP A 12 0.93 -21.60 11.71
C ASP A 12 2.41 -21.60 12.12
N LEU A 13 3.01 -22.76 12.30
CA LEU A 13 4.39 -22.87 12.77
C LEU A 13 5.36 -22.15 11.86
N THR A 14 5.21 -22.30 10.55
CA THR A 14 6.03 -21.60 9.54
C THR A 14 5.90 -20.09 9.66
N LEU A 15 4.69 -19.59 9.91
CA LEU A 15 4.42 -18.16 10.10
C LEU A 15 5.22 -17.61 11.28
N TYR A 16 5.22 -18.31 12.42
CA TYR A 16 5.98 -17.89 13.60
C TYR A 16 7.50 -17.93 13.35
N GLN A 17 7.98 -18.93 12.62
CA GLN A 17 9.39 -19.04 12.26
C GLN A 17 9.83 -17.88 11.35
N GLN A 18 9.05 -17.55 10.35
CA GLN A 18 9.34 -16.41 9.47
C GLN A 18 9.34 -15.09 10.24
N ALA A 19 8.37 -14.88 11.11
CA ALA A 19 8.31 -13.68 11.94
C ALA A 19 9.53 -13.57 12.87
N GLN A 20 9.98 -14.67 13.44
CA GLN A 20 11.16 -14.71 14.29
C GLN A 20 12.43 -14.35 13.51
N GLU A 21 12.59 -14.87 12.32
CA GLU A 21 13.73 -14.54 11.44
C GLU A 21 13.74 -13.06 11.08
N LEU A 22 12.61 -12.52 10.70
CA LEU A 22 12.47 -11.09 10.33
C LEU A 22 12.70 -10.16 11.52
N ALA A 23 12.45 -10.63 12.72
CA ALA A 23 12.67 -9.86 13.96
C ALA A 23 14.08 -10.06 14.56
N GLY A 24 15.00 -10.66 13.80
CA GLY A 24 16.37 -10.90 14.28
C GLY A 24 16.47 -11.96 15.37
N GLY A 25 15.54 -12.91 15.42
CA GLY A 25 15.49 -14.00 16.40
C GLY A 25 14.63 -13.71 17.63
N ASN A 26 14.12 -12.50 17.78
CA ASN A 26 13.28 -12.13 18.93
C ASN A 26 11.80 -12.24 18.60
N LEU A 27 11.24 -13.43 18.87
CA LEU A 27 9.82 -13.70 18.61
C LEU A 27 8.90 -12.85 19.48
N SER A 28 9.24 -12.60 20.73
CA SER A 28 8.43 -11.76 21.63
C SER A 28 8.29 -10.34 21.10
N ALA A 29 9.37 -9.77 20.58
CA ALA A 29 9.33 -8.44 19.95
C ALA A 29 8.47 -8.43 18.68
N ALA A 30 8.58 -9.48 17.86
CA ALA A 30 7.75 -9.63 16.66
C ALA A 30 6.26 -9.67 17.00
N ILE A 31 5.89 -10.46 18.01
CA ILE A 31 4.51 -10.57 18.47
C ILE A 31 4.00 -9.23 19.03
N ALA A 32 4.78 -8.56 19.86
CA ALA A 32 4.39 -7.27 20.43
C ALA A 32 4.17 -6.22 19.33
N ASN A 33 5.05 -6.17 18.35
CA ASN A 33 4.90 -5.24 17.21
C ASN A 33 3.67 -5.56 16.37
N ALA A 34 3.40 -6.84 16.13
CA ALA A 34 2.22 -7.27 15.39
C ALA A 34 0.93 -6.90 16.12
N LEU A 35 0.90 -7.07 17.43
CA LEU A 35 -0.25 -6.70 18.25
C LEU A 35 -0.52 -5.19 18.26
N ARG A 36 0.54 -4.39 18.40
CA ARG A 36 0.40 -2.92 18.33
C ARG A 36 -0.18 -2.49 16.98
N ARG A 37 0.35 -3.05 15.92
CA ARG A 37 -0.14 -2.75 14.57
C ARG A 37 -1.60 -3.18 14.38
N PHE A 38 -1.95 -4.37 14.85
CA PHE A 38 -3.32 -4.87 14.79
C PHE A 38 -4.29 -3.93 15.53
N ILE A 39 -3.93 -3.52 16.73
CA ILE A 39 -4.74 -2.61 17.54
C ILE A 39 -4.91 -1.27 16.84
N ASP A 40 -3.83 -0.68 16.34
CA ASP A 40 -3.87 0.61 15.64
C ASP A 40 -4.79 0.55 14.41
N VAL A 41 -4.69 -0.50 13.61
CA VAL A 41 -5.53 -0.69 12.42
C VAL A 41 -7.01 -0.85 12.81
N GLU A 42 -7.30 -1.66 13.82
CA GLU A 42 -8.68 -1.92 14.24
C GLU A 42 -9.33 -0.69 14.90
N GLU A 43 -8.58 0.04 15.72
CA GLU A 43 -9.08 1.29 16.31
C GLU A 43 -9.34 2.34 15.23
N ALA A 44 -8.45 2.47 14.26
CA ALA A 44 -8.63 3.38 13.13
C ALA A 44 -9.87 3.00 12.31
N ARG A 45 -10.07 1.70 12.08
CA ARG A 45 -11.24 1.20 11.34
C ARG A 45 -12.55 1.53 12.06
N ARG A 46 -12.58 1.43 13.38
CA ARG A 46 -13.75 1.83 14.19
C ARG A 46 -14.06 3.32 14.06
N GLU A 47 -13.04 4.14 13.84
CA GLU A 47 -13.19 5.58 13.58
C GLU A 47 -13.54 5.89 12.12
N GLY A 48 -13.63 4.89 11.26
CA GLY A 48 -13.93 5.05 9.84
C GLY A 48 -12.70 5.21 8.95
N PHE A 49 -11.52 4.94 9.46
CA PHE A 49 -10.27 4.99 8.69
C PHE A 49 -9.76 3.59 8.36
N ASP A 50 -9.17 3.46 7.20
CA ASP A 50 -8.56 2.22 6.75
C ASP A 50 -7.04 2.36 6.59
N GLU A 51 -6.36 1.24 6.54
CA GLU A 51 -4.96 1.22 6.15
C GLU A 51 -4.88 1.41 4.64
N ILE A 52 -4.26 2.50 4.22
CA ILE A 52 -4.06 2.85 2.82
C ILE A 52 -2.62 2.51 2.44
N VAL A 53 -2.47 1.81 1.33
CA VAL A 53 -1.15 1.49 0.76
C VAL A 53 -1.09 2.06 -0.64
N VAL A 54 -0.12 2.93 -0.88
CA VAL A 54 0.12 3.53 -2.19
C VAL A 54 1.55 3.27 -2.63
N ARG A 55 1.77 3.21 -3.93
CA ARG A 55 3.10 3.10 -4.50
C ARG A 55 3.56 4.46 -5.02
N VAL A 56 4.79 4.80 -4.71
CA VAL A 56 5.39 6.09 -5.02
C VAL A 56 6.74 5.89 -5.68
N GLY A 57 6.99 6.61 -6.76
CA GLY A 57 8.26 6.59 -7.47
C GLY A 57 8.22 5.78 -8.77
N PRO A 58 9.31 5.81 -9.53
CA PRO A 58 9.40 5.15 -10.84
C PRO A 58 9.48 3.63 -10.70
N GLY A 59 9.04 2.93 -11.74
CA GLY A 59 9.05 1.47 -11.80
C GLY A 59 8.10 0.83 -10.80
N ALA A 60 8.57 -0.17 -10.07
CA ALA A 60 7.79 -0.82 -9.02
C ALA A 60 7.50 0.11 -7.84
N GLY A 61 8.30 1.17 -7.72
CA GLY A 61 8.13 2.18 -6.70
C GLY A 61 8.34 1.70 -5.27
N ARG A 62 8.09 2.60 -4.36
CA ARG A 62 8.14 2.35 -2.93
C ARG A 62 6.72 2.30 -2.38
N LYS A 63 6.43 1.35 -1.53
CA LYS A 63 5.16 1.30 -0.81
C LYS A 63 5.16 2.30 0.34
N VAL A 64 4.12 3.12 0.40
CA VAL A 64 3.86 4.04 1.50
C VAL A 64 2.55 3.64 2.15
N ARG A 65 2.54 3.49 3.45
CA ARG A 65 1.36 3.13 4.23
C ARG A 65 0.97 4.25 5.15
N PHE A 66 -0.31 4.51 5.22
CA PHE A 66 -0.86 5.45 6.20
C PHE A 66 -2.29 5.04 6.54
N THR A 67 -2.80 5.57 7.64
CA THR A 67 -4.18 5.36 8.05
C THR A 67 -5.00 6.55 7.60
N GLY A 68 -6.04 6.31 6.81
CA GLY A 68 -6.83 7.37 6.24
C GLY A 68 -8.13 6.91 5.61
N VAL A 69 -8.81 7.83 4.96
CA VAL A 69 -10.04 7.59 4.24
C VAL A 69 -9.97 8.26 2.86
N LEU A 70 -10.44 7.55 1.84
CA LEU A 70 -10.53 8.11 0.50
C LEU A 70 -11.67 9.11 0.44
N LEU A 71 -11.37 10.36 0.12
CA LEU A 71 -12.36 11.43 -0.02
C LEU A 71 -12.92 11.51 -1.43
N GLY A 72 -12.10 11.26 -2.43
CA GLY A 72 -12.53 11.34 -3.81
C GLY A 72 -11.46 10.88 -4.78
N THR A 73 -11.91 10.56 -5.98
CA THR A 73 -11.07 10.16 -7.10
C THR A 73 -11.52 10.93 -8.32
N TRP A 74 -10.58 11.49 -9.07
CA TRP A 74 -10.87 12.09 -10.36
C TRP A 74 -9.74 11.81 -11.34
N ALA A 75 -10.08 11.87 -12.60
CA ALA A 75 -9.16 11.60 -13.68
C ALA A 75 -9.14 12.78 -14.64
N ASN A 76 -7.97 13.07 -15.17
CA ASN A 76 -7.78 13.98 -16.27
C ASN A 76 -7.19 13.18 -17.43
N SER A 77 -7.84 13.19 -18.55
CA SER A 77 -7.36 12.44 -19.72
C SER A 77 -7.30 13.35 -20.93
N SER A 78 -6.18 13.34 -21.61
CA SER A 78 -6.03 13.78 -22.97
C SER A 78 -5.77 12.54 -23.83
N TRP A 79 -5.83 12.71 -25.14
CA TRP A 79 -5.64 11.56 -26.04
C TRP A 79 -4.25 10.90 -25.94
N SER A 80 -3.29 11.57 -25.32
CA SER A 80 -1.92 11.05 -25.14
C SER A 80 -1.54 10.82 -23.69
N ARG A 81 -2.38 11.20 -22.73
CA ARG A 81 -2.01 11.25 -21.33
C ARG A 81 -3.21 10.98 -20.43
N TYR A 82 -2.99 10.16 -19.44
CA TYR A 82 -3.98 9.88 -18.41
C TYR A 82 -3.38 10.14 -17.03
N GLU A 83 -4.10 10.92 -16.25
CA GLU A 83 -3.71 11.22 -14.87
C GLU A 83 -4.88 10.86 -13.96
N LEU A 84 -4.59 10.09 -12.93
CA LEU A 84 -5.55 9.71 -11.92
C LEU A 84 -5.13 10.29 -10.58
N PHE A 85 -6.06 10.99 -9.95
CA PHE A 85 -5.85 11.62 -8.65
C PHE A 85 -6.75 10.98 -7.62
N ARG A 86 -6.18 10.61 -6.48
CA ARG A 86 -6.93 10.17 -5.31
C ARG A 86 -6.57 11.07 -4.15
N VAL A 87 -7.57 11.57 -3.46
CA VAL A 87 -7.38 12.40 -2.28
C VAL A 87 -7.85 11.64 -1.06
N TYR A 88 -6.97 11.57 -0.09
CA TYR A 88 -7.22 10.93 1.18
C TYR A 88 -7.12 11.95 2.30
N ARG A 89 -7.85 11.69 3.38
CA ARG A 89 -7.64 12.35 4.63
C ARG A 89 -7.01 11.36 5.60
N SER A 90 -5.87 11.70 6.17
CA SER A 90 -5.23 10.85 7.16
C SER A 90 -5.93 10.96 8.51
N ARG A 91 -5.73 9.96 9.35
CA ARG A 91 -6.25 9.97 10.72
C ARG A 91 -5.73 11.18 11.53
N SER A 92 -4.54 11.66 11.22
CA SER A 92 -3.96 12.86 11.83
C SER A 92 -4.54 14.17 11.31
N GLY A 93 -5.48 14.12 10.37
CA GLY A 93 -6.14 15.29 9.79
C GLY A 93 -5.42 15.91 8.60
N LYS A 94 -4.37 15.29 8.10
CA LYS A 94 -3.65 15.76 6.91
C LYS A 94 -4.30 15.23 5.64
N TYR A 95 -4.17 15.98 4.56
CA TYR A 95 -4.60 15.55 3.24
C TYR A 95 -3.45 14.92 2.49
N VAL A 96 -3.74 13.82 1.80
CA VAL A 96 -2.77 13.10 0.99
C VAL A 96 -3.32 13.02 -0.42
N VAL A 97 -2.56 13.51 -1.39
CA VAL A 97 -2.91 13.42 -2.80
C VAL A 97 -1.96 12.42 -3.47
N HIS A 98 -2.52 11.36 -3.97
CA HIS A 98 -1.78 10.36 -4.73
C HIS A 98 -2.10 10.55 -6.21
N THR A 99 -1.07 10.76 -7.01
CA THR A 99 -1.20 10.97 -8.44
C THR A 99 -0.56 9.81 -9.19
N GLU A 100 -1.31 9.27 -10.13
CA GLU A 100 -0.87 8.19 -10.99
C GLU A 100 -0.90 8.67 -12.43
N HIS A 101 0.24 8.64 -13.09
CA HIS A 101 0.39 9.03 -14.48
C HIS A 101 0.62 7.82 -15.35
N THR A 102 -0.05 7.75 -16.48
CA THR A 102 0.30 6.80 -17.50
C THR A 102 1.40 7.38 -18.38
N PRO A 103 2.36 6.55 -18.83
CA PRO A 103 3.38 7.00 -19.78
C PRO A 103 2.72 7.54 -21.04
N GLU A 104 3.32 8.54 -21.64
CA GLU A 104 2.91 9.00 -22.95
C GLU A 104 2.94 7.84 -23.95
N TRP A 105 1.86 7.71 -24.71
CA TRP A 105 1.75 6.74 -25.77
C TRP A 105 2.59 7.20 -26.98
N ARG A 106 3.87 6.94 -26.93
CA ARG A 106 4.75 7.39 -27.99
C ARG A 106 4.70 6.51 -29.24
N THR A 107 4.34 5.27 -29.05
CA THR A 107 4.28 4.32 -30.16
C THR A 107 3.14 3.34 -29.92
N LEU A 108 2.43 3.04 -30.99
CA LEU A 108 1.53 1.92 -31.03
C LEU A 108 2.31 0.69 -31.50
N ASP A 109 2.05 -0.47 -30.91
CA ASP A 109 2.60 -1.70 -31.44
C ASP A 109 1.94 -2.09 -32.78
N ALA A 110 2.40 -3.17 -33.39
CA ALA A 110 1.88 -3.62 -34.68
C ALA A 110 0.38 -3.98 -34.66
N GLU A 111 -0.20 -4.15 -33.48
CA GLU A 111 -1.61 -4.46 -33.27
C GLU A 111 -2.45 -3.21 -32.97
N GLY A 112 -1.84 -2.04 -33.02
CA GLY A 112 -2.51 -0.78 -32.69
C GLY A 112 -2.68 -0.51 -31.21
N LYS A 113 -2.02 -1.28 -30.38
CA LYS A 113 -2.01 -1.07 -28.92
C LYS A 113 -0.85 -0.16 -28.54
N PRO A 114 -1.02 0.69 -27.55
CA PRO A 114 0.07 1.52 -27.08
C PRO A 114 1.23 0.65 -26.57
N ALA A 115 2.43 0.93 -27.03
CA ALA A 115 3.62 0.28 -26.50
C ALA A 115 3.70 0.56 -24.99
N GLY A 116 3.89 -0.49 -24.19
CA GLY A 116 3.94 -0.34 -22.74
C GLY A 116 2.59 -0.29 -22.05
N TRP A 117 1.50 -0.68 -22.72
CA TRP A 117 0.18 -0.74 -22.10
C TRP A 117 0.13 -1.61 -20.82
N ARG A 118 1.04 -2.57 -20.70
CA ARG A 118 1.20 -3.37 -19.48
C ARG A 118 1.73 -2.54 -18.30
N GLY A 119 2.42 -1.46 -18.57
CA GLY A 119 2.83 -0.50 -17.57
C GLY A 119 1.65 0.19 -16.91
N HIS A 120 0.51 0.26 -17.59
CA HIS A 120 -0.72 0.75 -17.06
C HIS A 120 -1.26 -0.07 -15.92
N LEU A 121 -0.98 -1.34 -15.87
CA LEU A 121 -1.50 -2.27 -14.88
C LEU A 121 -0.73 -2.20 -13.56
N GLY A 122 -0.04 -1.09 -13.29
CA GLY A 122 0.62 -0.83 -12.03
C GLY A 122 2.07 -0.40 -12.15
N LEU A 123 2.56 -0.18 -13.35
CA LEU A 123 3.95 0.21 -13.61
C LEU A 123 4.10 1.66 -14.08
N GLY A 124 3.04 2.45 -14.01
CA GLY A 124 3.09 3.89 -14.30
C GLY A 124 3.89 4.66 -13.25
N ASN A 125 4.35 5.84 -13.62
CA ASN A 125 4.97 6.75 -12.66
C ASN A 125 3.90 7.21 -11.67
N VAL A 126 4.17 6.95 -10.41
CA VAL A 126 3.30 7.33 -9.32
C VAL A 126 4.01 8.39 -8.51
N SER A 127 3.40 9.55 -8.35
CA SER A 127 3.93 10.60 -7.50
C SER A 127 3.02 10.81 -6.29
N TYR A 128 3.65 11.24 -5.22
CA TYR A 128 3.00 11.48 -3.94
C TYR A 128 3.24 12.92 -3.52
N ALA A 129 2.20 13.62 -3.26
CA ALA A 129 2.29 15.02 -2.84
C ALA A 129 1.65 15.27 -1.47
#